data_712a7f70cecb90e0e8b20cba7b79488f
#
_entry.id   712a7f70cecb90e0e8b20cba7b79488f
#
_cell.length_a   1.000
_cell.length_b   1.000
_cell.length_c   1.000
_cell.angle_alpha   90.00
_cell.angle_beta   90.00
_cell.angle_gamma   90.00
#
_symmetry.space_group_name_H-M   'P 1'
#
loop_
_entity.id
_entity.type
_entity.pdbx_description
1 polymer ?
#
loop_
_entity_poly.entity_id
_entity_poly.type
_entity_poly.pdbx_seq_one_letter_code
_entity_poly.pdbx_strand_id
1 'polypeptide(L)'
;QTQPGVYQRTSQVFEVTNTGNWSSKKYLPLGYIENTQAHTSLFWQIEHNGSWHYEIGDQNTHFYLCVSGPTEVQSHWFKNLAPGESFTSVPVAVGVTDDSFERAVGELTGYRRLIRRPNRDNENLPVIFNDYMNCLFGDPTTEKELPLIDAAAACGCEYYVIDAGWYAPGEWWDSVGEWQECRERFPNGIKEVTDYIRSKGMIPGVWLELEVMGINCEKAKNAPDDWFFVRHGRRVFDRSRYQLDFRNPAVISHVNEVIDRVVNE
;
A
#
# COMPACT_ATOMS: atom_id res chain seq x y z
N GLN A 1 20.61 33.53 -7.08
CA GLN A 1 21.96 34.13 -7.21
C GLN A 1 22.19 35.09 -6.08
N THR A 2 22.98 34.72 -5.08
CA THR A 2 23.46 35.67 -4.06
C THR A 2 24.55 36.54 -4.69
N GLN A 3 24.31 37.84 -4.80
CA GLN A 3 25.37 38.75 -5.18
C GLN A 3 26.46 38.78 -4.11
N PRO A 4 27.75 38.78 -4.49
CA PRO A 4 28.83 38.95 -3.52
C PRO A 4 28.65 40.26 -2.74
N GLY A 5 28.64 40.17 -1.41
CA GLY A 5 28.55 41.35 -0.52
C GLY A 5 27.16 41.61 0.09
N VAL A 6 26.13 40.84 -0.22
CA VAL A 6 24.82 40.95 0.44
C VAL A 6 24.74 39.95 1.60
N TYR A 7 24.75 40.44 2.83
CA TYR A 7 24.71 39.63 4.05
C TYR A 7 23.32 39.22 4.52
N GLN A 8 22.27 39.52 3.78
CA GLN A 8 20.92 39.04 4.07
C GLN A 8 20.71 37.69 3.36
N ARG A 9 20.80 36.61 4.11
CA ARG A 9 20.47 35.27 3.67
C ARG A 9 19.10 34.92 4.20
N THR A 10 18.14 34.87 3.33
CA THR A 10 16.92 34.12 3.58
C THR A 10 17.18 32.67 3.13
N SER A 11 17.36 31.78 4.08
CA SER A 11 17.33 30.35 3.73
C SER A 11 15.94 30.04 3.21
N GLN A 12 15.88 29.53 2.00
CA GLN A 12 14.65 29.04 1.42
C GLN A 12 14.69 27.51 1.43
N VAL A 13 13.60 26.92 1.88
CA VAL A 13 13.41 25.47 1.86
C VAL A 13 12.13 25.19 1.08
N PHE A 14 12.25 24.35 0.07
CA PHE A 14 11.13 23.71 -0.59
C PHE A 14 11.01 22.30 -0.05
N GLU A 15 9.84 21.94 0.49
CA GLU A 15 9.61 20.64 1.09
C GLU A 15 8.37 19.95 0.53
N VAL A 16 8.43 18.62 0.46
CA VAL A 16 7.30 17.77 0.11
C VAL A 16 7.21 16.66 1.11
N THR A 17 6.02 16.51 1.69
CA THR A 17 5.74 15.50 2.72
C THR A 17 4.53 14.67 2.34
N ASN A 18 4.65 13.37 2.52
CA ASN A 18 3.53 12.46 2.49
C ASN A 18 3.39 11.74 3.84
N THR A 19 2.20 11.69 4.37
CA THR A 19 1.91 11.10 5.69
C THR A 19 0.94 9.93 5.58
N GLY A 20 1.06 8.95 6.48
CA GLY A 20 0.22 7.77 6.53
C GLY A 20 0.87 6.55 5.88
N ASN A 21 0.07 5.53 5.65
CA ASN A 21 0.50 4.22 5.15
C ASN A 21 0.34 4.05 3.63
N TRP A 22 0.20 5.14 2.90
CA TRP A 22 -0.01 5.17 1.46
C TRP A 22 0.95 6.18 0.82
N SER A 23 2.03 5.71 0.23
CA SER A 23 3.15 6.54 -0.23
C SER A 23 2.80 7.54 -1.34
N SER A 24 1.77 7.28 -2.10
CA SER A 24 1.29 8.16 -3.19
C SER A 24 -0.01 8.89 -2.86
N LYS A 25 -0.35 9.02 -1.57
CA LYS A 25 -1.59 9.64 -1.12
C LYS A 25 -1.77 11.08 -1.61
N LYS A 26 -0.72 11.86 -1.61
CA LYS A 26 -0.74 13.29 -1.97
C LYS A 26 0.19 13.62 -3.12
N TYR A 27 1.37 13.04 -3.09
CA TYR A 27 2.42 13.22 -4.10
C TYR A 27 3.04 11.86 -4.41
N LEU A 28 3.64 11.71 -5.58
CA LEU A 28 4.45 10.55 -5.89
C LEU A 28 5.76 10.59 -5.07
N PRO A 29 6.28 9.47 -4.57
CA PRO A 29 7.50 9.41 -3.77
C PRO A 29 8.77 9.59 -4.64
N LEU A 30 8.80 10.61 -5.43
CA LEU A 30 9.89 10.92 -6.35
C LEU A 30 10.05 12.44 -6.55
N GLY A 31 11.22 12.83 -7.05
CA GLY A 31 11.48 14.21 -7.41
C GLY A 31 12.52 14.32 -8.50
N TYR A 32 12.60 15.49 -9.08
CA TYR A 32 13.46 15.83 -10.19
C TYR A 32 13.94 17.27 -10.07
N ILE A 33 15.22 17.50 -10.31
CA ILE A 33 15.83 18.83 -10.38
C ILE A 33 16.68 18.89 -11.65
N GLU A 34 16.54 19.97 -12.39
CA GLU A 34 17.34 20.24 -13.56
C GLU A 34 18.24 21.46 -13.34
N ASN A 35 19.51 21.32 -13.66
CA ASN A 35 20.44 22.43 -13.85
C ASN A 35 20.52 22.78 -15.33
N THR A 36 19.74 23.76 -15.75
CA THR A 36 19.65 24.17 -17.16
C THR A 36 20.96 24.75 -17.73
N GLN A 37 21.86 25.23 -16.86
CA GLN A 37 23.15 25.76 -17.30
C GLN A 37 24.18 24.65 -17.52
N ALA A 38 24.15 23.63 -16.67
CA ALA A 38 25.07 22.49 -16.77
C ALA A 38 24.51 21.35 -17.62
N HIS A 39 23.27 21.46 -18.10
CA HIS A 39 22.55 20.39 -18.81
C HIS A 39 22.60 19.06 -18.05
N THR A 40 22.39 19.12 -16.75
CA THR A 40 22.38 17.93 -15.90
C THR A 40 21.14 17.91 -15.04
N SER A 41 20.59 16.72 -14.84
CA SER A 41 19.41 16.50 -14.02
C SER A 41 19.68 15.46 -12.96
N LEU A 42 19.17 15.71 -11.75
CA LEU A 42 19.16 14.80 -10.62
C LEU A 42 17.73 14.37 -10.37
N PHE A 43 17.50 13.07 -10.23
CA PHE A 43 16.20 12.54 -9.87
C PHE A 43 16.34 11.48 -8.77
N TRP A 44 15.28 11.29 -8.00
CA TRP A 44 15.25 10.31 -6.90
C TRP A 44 13.88 9.68 -6.76
N GLN A 45 13.87 8.48 -6.16
CA GLN A 45 12.68 7.76 -5.75
C GLN A 45 12.85 7.27 -4.32
N ILE A 46 11.85 7.52 -3.47
CA ILE A 46 11.79 6.99 -2.11
C ILE A 46 11.07 5.65 -2.15
N GLU A 47 11.76 4.57 -1.75
CA GLU A 47 11.27 3.20 -1.88
C GLU A 47 10.58 2.75 -0.60
N HIS A 48 9.45 3.39 -0.31
CA HIS A 48 8.65 3.16 0.89
C HIS A 48 7.17 3.20 0.57
N ASN A 49 6.38 2.37 1.22
CA ASN A 49 4.93 2.34 1.06
C ASN A 49 4.19 3.23 2.07
N GLY A 50 4.88 3.85 3.00
CA GLY A 50 4.31 4.72 4.04
C GLY A 50 4.72 6.19 3.91
N SER A 51 4.90 6.82 5.06
CA SER A 51 5.28 8.23 5.17
C SER A 51 6.70 8.49 4.70
N TRP A 52 6.90 9.60 4.04
CA TRP A 52 8.21 10.05 3.59
C TRP A 52 8.27 11.57 3.51
N HIS A 53 9.48 12.09 3.44
CA HIS A 53 9.75 13.51 3.33
C HIS A 53 10.98 13.75 2.48
N TYR A 54 10.97 14.82 1.70
CA TYR A 54 12.18 15.38 1.15
C TYR A 54 12.13 16.91 1.18
N GLU A 55 13.31 17.51 1.25
CA GLU A 55 13.47 18.94 1.19
C GLU A 55 14.68 19.33 0.33
N ILE A 56 14.55 20.46 -0.33
CA ILE A 56 15.58 21.12 -1.09
C ILE A 56 15.76 22.49 -0.48
N GLY A 57 16.95 22.80 -0.01
CA GLY A 57 17.23 24.08 0.62
C GLY A 57 18.57 24.64 0.21
N ASP A 58 18.82 25.86 0.64
CA ASP A 58 20.11 26.49 0.51
C ASP A 58 20.79 26.63 1.88
N GLN A 59 22.06 26.26 1.92
CA GLN A 59 22.92 26.50 3.07
C GLN A 59 24.18 27.21 2.63
N ASN A 60 24.29 28.47 3.02
CA ASN A 60 25.38 29.34 2.58
C ASN A 60 25.41 29.53 1.06
N THR A 61 26.31 28.86 0.36
CA THR A 61 26.50 28.96 -1.09
C THR A 61 26.15 27.66 -1.82
N HIS A 62 25.61 26.68 -1.10
CA HIS A 62 25.31 25.35 -1.63
C HIS A 62 23.84 25.04 -1.50
N PHE A 63 23.31 24.35 -2.49
CA PHE A 63 22.03 23.67 -2.39
C PHE A 63 22.24 22.28 -1.79
N TYR A 64 21.26 21.84 -1.01
CA TYR A 64 21.21 20.49 -0.51
C TYR A 64 19.88 19.82 -0.86
N LEU A 65 19.91 18.53 -1.02
CA LEU A 65 18.75 17.65 -1.08
C LEU A 65 18.79 16.72 0.12
N CYS A 66 17.76 16.74 0.95
CA CYS A 66 17.55 15.77 2.01
C CYS A 66 16.34 14.90 1.66
N VAL A 67 16.49 13.58 1.69
CA VAL A 67 15.44 12.62 1.36
C VAL A 67 15.35 11.58 2.47
N SER A 68 14.15 11.32 2.95
CA SER A 68 13.95 10.42 4.09
C SER A 68 12.63 9.65 4.01
N GLY A 69 12.53 8.58 4.78
CA GLY A 69 11.27 7.97 5.17
C GLY A 69 10.53 8.83 6.20
N PRO A 70 9.79 8.23 7.16
CA PRO A 70 9.11 8.97 8.20
C PRO A 70 10.11 9.72 9.10
N THR A 71 9.72 10.92 9.55
CA THR A 71 10.51 11.77 10.44
C THR A 71 9.75 12.03 11.73
N GLU A 72 10.43 12.54 12.75
CA GLU A 72 9.76 12.93 13.99
C GLU A 72 8.82 14.14 13.76
N VAL A 73 9.28 15.14 13.04
CA VAL A 73 8.54 16.40 12.82
C VAL A 73 7.29 16.18 11.99
N GLN A 74 7.40 15.50 10.85
CA GLN A 74 6.28 15.34 9.91
C GLN A 74 5.41 14.12 10.20
N SER A 75 5.99 13.06 10.81
CA SER A 75 5.33 11.76 10.96
C SER A 75 5.22 11.28 12.40
N HIS A 76 5.73 12.05 13.37
CA HIS A 76 5.80 11.67 14.79
C HIS A 76 6.51 10.32 15.00
N TRP A 77 7.52 10.03 14.20
CA TRP A 77 8.26 8.78 14.23
C TRP A 77 9.72 9.01 14.57
N PHE A 78 10.21 8.25 15.51
CA PHE A 78 11.63 8.17 15.84
C PHE A 78 12.02 6.76 16.28
N LYS A 79 13.28 6.46 16.25
CA LYS A 79 13.87 5.20 16.75
C LYS A 79 14.96 5.50 17.77
N ASN A 80 14.78 5.03 18.99
CA ASN A 80 15.86 5.01 19.98
C ASN A 80 16.79 3.84 19.67
N LEU A 81 18.08 4.11 19.60
CA LEU A 81 19.11 3.10 19.40
C LEU A 81 19.93 2.96 20.69
N ALA A 82 20.01 1.75 21.23
CA ALA A 82 20.93 1.43 22.30
C ALA A 82 22.37 1.29 21.76
N PRO A 83 23.40 1.38 22.62
CA PRO A 83 24.77 1.13 22.20
C PRO A 83 24.93 -0.23 21.51
N GLY A 84 25.45 -0.23 20.27
CA GLY A 84 25.65 -1.43 19.47
C GLY A 84 24.44 -1.79 18.56
N GLU A 85 23.30 -1.13 18.70
CA GLU A 85 22.18 -1.29 17.77
C GLU A 85 22.39 -0.50 16.47
N SER A 86 21.79 -0.99 15.39
CA SER A 86 21.77 -0.34 14.08
C SER A 86 20.34 -0.17 13.58
N PHE A 87 20.15 0.80 12.71
CA PHE A 87 18.90 1.04 12.00
C PHE A 87 19.18 1.26 10.51
N THR A 88 18.46 0.56 9.66
CA THR A 88 18.51 0.78 8.22
C THR A 88 17.37 1.71 7.84
N SER A 89 17.69 2.85 7.25
CA SER A 89 16.70 3.79 6.76
C SER A 89 15.94 3.24 5.55
N VAL A 90 14.85 3.92 5.19
CA VAL A 90 14.14 3.65 3.94
C VAL A 90 15.11 3.81 2.76
N PRO A 91 15.13 2.86 1.81
CA PRO A 91 15.94 2.98 0.61
C PRO A 91 15.52 4.17 -0.25
N VAL A 92 16.51 4.81 -0.86
CA VAL A 92 16.29 5.89 -1.84
C VAL A 92 17.14 5.58 -3.06
N ALA A 93 16.51 5.45 -4.21
CA ALA A 93 17.20 5.41 -5.48
C ALA A 93 17.48 6.84 -5.97
N VAL A 94 18.70 7.07 -6.43
CA VAL A 94 19.14 8.38 -6.96
C VAL A 94 19.77 8.15 -8.33
N GLY A 95 19.41 8.98 -9.30
CA GLY A 95 19.96 8.94 -10.65
C GLY A 95 20.34 10.31 -11.14
N VAL A 96 21.29 10.35 -12.07
CA VAL A 96 21.73 11.56 -12.76
C VAL A 96 21.67 11.31 -14.26
N THR A 97 21.21 12.30 -15.01
CA THR A 97 21.22 12.27 -16.47
C THR A 97 21.67 13.63 -17.02
N ASP A 98 22.24 13.63 -18.21
CA ASP A 98 22.62 14.82 -18.99
C ASP A 98 21.54 15.26 -19.98
N ASP A 99 20.33 14.72 -19.82
CA ASP A 99 19.21 14.92 -20.74
C ASP A 99 17.95 15.34 -19.98
N SER A 100 16.83 15.31 -20.67
CA SER A 100 15.50 15.77 -20.28
C SER A 100 14.83 14.97 -19.16
N PHE A 101 13.71 15.50 -18.71
CA PHE A 101 12.80 14.82 -17.78
C PHE A 101 12.34 13.44 -18.33
N GLU A 102 12.05 13.34 -19.62
CA GLU A 102 11.66 12.09 -20.28
C GLU A 102 12.76 11.03 -20.16
N ARG A 103 14.01 11.43 -20.29
CA ARG A 103 15.15 10.53 -20.10
C ARG A 103 15.24 10.05 -18.66
N ALA A 104 15.10 10.95 -17.69
CA ALA A 104 15.09 10.58 -16.26
C ALA A 104 13.98 9.58 -15.93
N VAL A 105 12.77 9.78 -16.48
CA VAL A 105 11.64 8.83 -16.32
C VAL A 105 11.96 7.48 -16.98
N GLY A 106 12.60 7.49 -18.15
CA GLY A 106 13.05 6.28 -18.83
C GLY A 106 14.05 5.47 -18.00
N GLU A 107 15.07 6.14 -17.44
CA GLU A 107 16.08 5.52 -16.58
C GLU A 107 15.45 4.95 -15.30
N LEU A 108 14.55 5.70 -14.65
CA LEU A 108 13.83 5.23 -13.48
C LEU A 108 12.93 4.01 -13.80
N THR A 109 12.32 4.00 -14.98
CA THR A 109 11.53 2.86 -15.45
C THR A 109 12.40 1.63 -15.68
N GLY A 110 13.58 1.82 -16.29
CA GLY A 110 14.59 0.76 -16.46
C GLY A 110 15.02 0.19 -15.11
N TYR A 111 15.38 1.05 -14.17
CA TYR A 111 15.72 0.66 -12.80
C TYR A 111 14.61 -0.16 -12.13
N ARG A 112 13.35 0.31 -12.17
CA ARG A 112 12.20 -0.40 -11.59
C ARG A 112 12.02 -1.80 -12.17
N ARG A 113 12.27 -1.99 -13.44
CA ARG A 113 12.23 -3.30 -14.10
C ARG A 113 13.31 -4.24 -13.59
N LEU A 114 14.50 -3.71 -13.29
CA LEU A 114 15.62 -4.51 -12.77
C LEU A 114 15.40 -4.95 -11.32
N ILE A 115 14.88 -4.09 -10.47
CA ILE A 115 14.68 -4.40 -9.03
C ILE A 115 13.38 -5.16 -8.77
N ARG A 116 12.47 -5.21 -9.73
CA ARG A 116 11.20 -5.93 -9.59
C ARG A 116 11.45 -7.42 -9.37
N ARG A 117 10.87 -7.97 -8.29
CA ARG A 117 10.93 -9.40 -8.04
C ARG A 117 10.34 -10.18 -9.22
N PRO A 118 11.04 -11.18 -9.76
CA PRO A 118 10.48 -12.05 -10.80
C PRO A 118 9.18 -12.70 -10.31
N ASN A 119 8.16 -12.68 -11.15
CA ASN A 119 6.85 -13.26 -10.87
C ASN A 119 6.27 -13.76 -12.20
N ARG A 120 5.70 -14.97 -12.18
CA ARG A 120 5.06 -15.59 -13.33
C ARG A 120 3.98 -14.70 -13.96
N ASP A 121 3.18 -14.02 -13.14
CA ASP A 121 2.10 -13.16 -13.64
C ASP A 121 2.62 -11.94 -14.39
N ASN A 122 3.84 -11.46 -14.07
CA ASN A 122 4.50 -10.40 -14.83
C ASN A 122 4.96 -10.85 -16.24
N GLU A 123 5.10 -12.14 -16.45
CA GLU A 123 5.48 -12.73 -17.75
C GLU A 123 4.24 -13.08 -18.57
N ASN A 124 3.23 -13.68 -17.93
CA ASN A 124 2.02 -14.17 -18.59
C ASN A 124 0.94 -13.10 -18.77
N LEU A 125 0.91 -12.07 -17.94
CA LEU A 125 -0.07 -10.98 -17.95
C LEU A 125 -1.52 -11.51 -18.01
N PRO A 126 -1.95 -12.34 -17.04
CA PRO A 126 -3.25 -13.00 -17.09
C PRO A 126 -4.41 -12.00 -17.06
N VAL A 127 -5.52 -12.36 -17.69
CA VAL A 127 -6.76 -11.60 -17.64
C VAL A 127 -7.52 -11.92 -16.36
N ILE A 128 -7.77 -10.91 -15.55
CA ILE A 128 -8.41 -11.02 -14.22
C ILE A 128 -9.76 -10.34 -14.25
N PHE A 129 -10.83 -11.04 -13.86
CA PHE A 129 -12.11 -10.45 -13.53
C PHE A 129 -12.19 -10.18 -12.03
N ASN A 130 -12.73 -9.01 -11.65
CA ASN A 130 -13.01 -8.64 -10.27
C ASN A 130 -14.46 -8.17 -10.19
N ASP A 131 -15.22 -8.66 -9.22
CA ASP A 131 -16.66 -8.47 -9.11
C ASP A 131 -17.08 -7.15 -8.45
N TYR A 132 -16.15 -6.30 -8.00
CA TYR A 132 -16.48 -5.12 -7.21
C TYR A 132 -16.93 -3.92 -8.06
N MET A 133 -15.97 -3.26 -8.72
CA MET A 133 -16.23 -1.98 -9.41
C MET A 133 -17.12 -2.17 -10.64
N ASN A 134 -18.17 -1.36 -10.71
CA ASN A 134 -19.19 -1.42 -11.79
C ASN A 134 -19.92 -2.77 -11.88
N CYS A 135 -19.88 -3.57 -10.81
CA CYS A 135 -20.50 -4.88 -10.72
C CYS A 135 -21.27 -5.03 -9.41
N LEU A 136 -20.78 -5.77 -8.41
CA LEU A 136 -21.52 -6.07 -7.17
C LEU A 136 -21.29 -5.08 -6.03
N PHE A 137 -20.23 -4.26 -6.07
CA PHE A 137 -19.92 -3.24 -5.05
C PHE A 137 -19.88 -3.76 -3.59
N GLY A 138 -19.40 -4.99 -3.40
CA GLY A 138 -19.30 -5.59 -2.07
C GLY A 138 -20.56 -6.29 -1.59
N ASP A 139 -21.42 -6.71 -2.54
CA ASP A 139 -22.59 -7.52 -2.27
C ASP A 139 -22.57 -8.87 -3.03
N PRO A 140 -21.47 -9.66 -2.85
CA PRO A 140 -21.35 -10.97 -3.48
C PRO A 140 -22.27 -11.99 -2.77
N THR A 141 -22.95 -12.81 -3.56
CA THR A 141 -23.73 -13.97 -3.07
C THR A 141 -23.57 -15.12 -4.06
N THR A 142 -23.73 -16.35 -3.61
CA THR A 142 -23.69 -17.51 -4.53
C THR A 142 -24.55 -17.29 -5.77
N GLU A 143 -25.77 -16.79 -5.62
CA GLU A 143 -26.72 -16.56 -6.73
C GLU A 143 -26.19 -15.53 -7.75
N LYS A 144 -25.54 -14.47 -7.29
CA LYS A 144 -25.01 -13.40 -8.15
C LYS A 144 -23.71 -13.80 -8.82
N GLU A 145 -22.88 -14.56 -8.11
CA GLU A 145 -21.55 -14.98 -8.59
C GLU A 145 -21.62 -15.97 -9.75
N LEU A 146 -22.48 -16.99 -9.67
CA LEU A 146 -22.51 -18.06 -10.67
C LEU A 146 -22.68 -17.55 -12.12
N PRO A 147 -23.63 -16.66 -12.44
CA PRO A 147 -23.76 -16.14 -13.79
C PRO A 147 -22.60 -15.21 -14.21
N LEU A 148 -21.97 -14.49 -13.27
CA LEU A 148 -20.80 -13.66 -13.54
C LEU A 148 -19.57 -14.51 -13.86
N ILE A 149 -19.39 -15.62 -13.15
CA ILE A 149 -18.34 -16.61 -13.41
C ILE A 149 -18.48 -17.19 -14.82
N ASP A 150 -19.69 -17.54 -15.23
CA ASP A 150 -19.95 -18.04 -16.58
C ASP A 150 -19.59 -17.00 -17.64
N ALA A 151 -19.98 -15.74 -17.43
CA ALA A 151 -19.68 -14.63 -18.33
C ALA A 151 -18.16 -14.35 -18.40
N ALA A 152 -17.48 -14.34 -17.26
CA ALA A 152 -16.04 -14.11 -17.20
C ALA A 152 -15.26 -15.23 -17.93
N ALA A 153 -15.66 -16.49 -17.74
CA ALA A 153 -15.07 -17.63 -18.46
C ALA A 153 -15.29 -17.53 -19.97
N ALA A 154 -16.51 -17.16 -20.40
CA ALA A 154 -16.82 -16.95 -21.81
C ALA A 154 -16.02 -15.79 -22.44
N CYS A 155 -15.64 -14.78 -21.66
CA CYS A 155 -14.76 -13.69 -22.07
C CYS A 155 -13.28 -14.06 -22.10
N GLY A 156 -12.90 -15.26 -21.66
CA GLY A 156 -11.52 -15.72 -21.63
C GLY A 156 -10.71 -15.21 -20.43
N CYS A 157 -11.36 -14.87 -19.32
CA CYS A 157 -10.67 -14.57 -18.08
C CYS A 157 -9.97 -15.81 -17.52
N GLU A 158 -8.81 -15.59 -16.94
CA GLU A 158 -7.97 -16.65 -16.35
C GLU A 158 -8.09 -16.69 -14.82
N TYR A 159 -8.42 -15.55 -14.22
CA TYR A 159 -8.69 -15.40 -12.79
C TYR A 159 -10.07 -14.78 -12.56
N TYR A 160 -10.72 -15.22 -11.49
CA TYR A 160 -11.94 -14.61 -10.98
C TYR A 160 -11.75 -14.25 -9.51
N VAL A 161 -11.91 -12.97 -9.16
CA VAL A 161 -11.71 -12.46 -7.81
C VAL A 161 -13.04 -12.04 -7.21
N ILE A 162 -13.42 -12.70 -6.12
CA ILE A 162 -14.51 -12.27 -5.23
C ILE A 162 -13.93 -11.18 -4.34
N ASP A 163 -14.38 -9.94 -4.52
CA ASP A 163 -13.89 -8.77 -3.81
C ASP A 163 -14.54 -8.63 -2.43
N ALA A 164 -14.63 -7.42 -1.90
CA ALA A 164 -15.15 -7.14 -0.56
C ALA A 164 -16.59 -7.66 -0.35
N GLY A 165 -16.94 -7.96 0.89
CA GLY A 165 -18.30 -8.35 1.30
C GLY A 165 -18.50 -9.83 1.54
N TRP A 166 -17.65 -10.71 1.05
CA TRP A 166 -17.80 -12.15 1.22
C TRP A 166 -17.84 -12.62 2.70
N TYR A 167 -17.32 -11.81 3.59
CA TYR A 167 -17.17 -12.08 5.04
C TYR A 167 -18.23 -11.37 5.91
N ALA A 168 -19.12 -10.56 5.35
CA ALA A 168 -20.02 -9.73 6.12
C ALA A 168 -21.48 -9.87 5.68
N PRO A 169 -22.45 -10.01 6.60
CA PRO A 169 -23.87 -10.13 6.27
C PRO A 169 -24.51 -8.84 5.75
N GLY A 170 -23.91 -7.68 6.05
CA GLY A 170 -24.43 -6.36 5.67
C GLY A 170 -23.41 -5.50 4.98
N GLU A 171 -23.26 -4.27 5.45
CA GLU A 171 -22.23 -3.35 4.99
C GLU A 171 -20.85 -3.91 5.30
N TRP A 172 -20.04 -4.10 4.27
CA TRP A 172 -18.75 -4.79 4.39
C TRP A 172 -17.65 -3.94 5.04
N TRP A 173 -17.76 -2.60 4.90
CA TRP A 173 -16.68 -1.67 5.21
C TRP A 173 -16.20 -1.71 6.66
N ASP A 174 -17.13 -1.77 7.61
CA ASP A 174 -16.84 -1.73 9.03
C ASP A 174 -16.87 -3.09 9.73
N SER A 175 -16.93 -4.18 8.92
CA SER A 175 -16.95 -5.57 9.39
C SER A 175 -15.68 -6.35 9.02
N VAL A 176 -14.69 -5.73 8.37
CA VAL A 176 -13.41 -6.36 8.01
C VAL A 176 -12.64 -6.84 9.26
N GLY A 177 -11.86 -7.92 9.14
CA GLY A 177 -10.91 -8.31 10.18
C GLY A 177 -10.90 -9.77 10.57
N GLU A 178 -12.04 -10.46 10.65
CA GLU A 178 -12.09 -11.91 10.93
C GLU A 178 -11.89 -12.76 9.69
N TRP A 179 -12.37 -12.27 8.56
CA TRP A 179 -12.25 -12.95 7.28
C TRP A 179 -12.87 -14.34 7.25
N GLN A 180 -13.98 -14.50 7.95
CA GLN A 180 -14.80 -15.71 7.93
C GLN A 180 -15.89 -15.55 6.87
N GLU A 181 -16.19 -16.63 6.13
CA GLU A 181 -17.26 -16.59 5.13
C GLU A 181 -18.63 -16.25 5.74
N CYS A 182 -19.39 -15.43 5.07
CA CYS A 182 -20.75 -15.09 5.47
C CYS A 182 -21.75 -16.15 4.96
N ARG A 183 -22.34 -16.91 5.88
CA ARG A 183 -23.31 -17.96 5.56
C ARG A 183 -24.62 -17.45 4.97
N GLU A 184 -24.98 -16.22 5.22
CA GLU A 184 -26.16 -15.61 4.59
C GLU A 184 -25.93 -15.37 3.09
N ARG A 185 -24.71 -15.07 2.69
CA ARG A 185 -24.29 -14.84 1.31
C ARG A 185 -23.93 -16.12 0.59
N PHE A 186 -23.30 -17.03 1.30
CA PHE A 186 -22.81 -18.32 0.80
C PHE A 186 -23.34 -19.46 1.67
N PRO A 187 -24.62 -19.86 1.49
CA PRO A 187 -25.25 -20.86 2.36
C PRO A 187 -24.51 -22.20 2.42
N ASN A 188 -23.91 -22.61 1.31
CA ASN A 188 -23.12 -23.83 1.19
C ASN A 188 -21.62 -23.60 1.39
N GLY A 189 -21.23 -22.38 1.79
CA GLY A 189 -19.84 -21.94 1.91
C GLY A 189 -19.30 -21.31 0.65
N ILE A 190 -18.31 -20.44 0.81
CA ILE A 190 -17.63 -19.78 -0.31
C ILE A 190 -16.91 -20.80 -1.22
N LYS A 191 -16.59 -21.96 -0.66
CA LYS A 191 -15.98 -23.07 -1.39
C LYS A 191 -16.82 -23.56 -2.57
N GLU A 192 -18.15 -23.54 -2.48
CA GLU A 192 -19.03 -23.84 -3.61
C GLU A 192 -18.71 -22.95 -4.81
N VAL A 193 -18.55 -21.63 -4.56
CA VAL A 193 -18.28 -20.64 -5.61
C VAL A 193 -16.85 -20.78 -6.13
N THR A 194 -15.85 -20.95 -5.26
CA THR A 194 -14.46 -21.13 -5.69
C THR A 194 -14.26 -22.43 -6.47
N ASP A 195 -14.95 -23.51 -6.12
CA ASP A 195 -14.93 -24.76 -6.90
C ASP A 195 -15.64 -24.59 -8.26
N TYR A 196 -16.70 -23.77 -8.31
CA TYR A 196 -17.35 -23.45 -9.58
C TYR A 196 -16.42 -22.63 -10.50
N ILE A 197 -15.68 -21.65 -9.96
CA ILE A 197 -14.65 -20.91 -10.70
C ILE A 197 -13.62 -21.89 -11.31
N ARG A 198 -13.11 -22.81 -10.48
CA ARG A 198 -12.16 -23.85 -10.95
C ARG A 198 -12.75 -24.74 -12.03
N SER A 199 -14.04 -25.11 -11.92
CA SER A 199 -14.72 -25.92 -12.91
C SER A 199 -14.83 -25.27 -14.29
N LYS A 200 -14.74 -23.92 -14.34
CA LYS A 200 -14.70 -23.13 -15.57
C LYS A 200 -13.29 -22.88 -16.11
N GLY A 201 -12.27 -23.46 -15.47
CA GLY A 201 -10.86 -23.34 -15.87
C GLY A 201 -10.16 -22.07 -15.37
N MET A 202 -10.82 -21.30 -14.52
CA MET A 202 -10.23 -20.09 -13.91
C MET A 202 -9.64 -20.36 -12.53
N ILE A 203 -8.74 -19.48 -12.09
CA ILE A 203 -8.15 -19.49 -10.76
C ILE A 203 -8.96 -18.56 -9.85
N PRO A 204 -9.50 -19.05 -8.71
CA PRO A 204 -10.22 -18.21 -7.78
C PRO A 204 -9.29 -17.32 -6.96
N GLY A 205 -9.73 -16.12 -6.64
CA GLY A 205 -9.13 -15.21 -5.70
C GLY A 205 -10.17 -14.58 -4.78
N VAL A 206 -9.74 -14.13 -3.61
CA VAL A 206 -10.58 -13.36 -2.70
C VAL A 206 -9.84 -12.10 -2.23
N TRP A 207 -10.58 -11.03 -2.03
CA TRP A 207 -10.04 -9.78 -1.54
C TRP A 207 -9.81 -9.82 -0.02
N LEU A 208 -8.67 -9.31 0.41
CA LEU A 208 -8.28 -9.15 1.80
C LEU A 208 -7.68 -7.76 2.05
N GLU A 209 -8.02 -7.15 3.18
CA GLU A 209 -7.41 -5.93 3.70
C GLU A 209 -6.97 -6.18 5.15
N LEU A 210 -5.75 -6.66 5.30
CA LEU A 210 -5.25 -7.24 6.55
C LEU A 210 -4.71 -6.21 7.54
N GLU A 211 -4.66 -4.93 7.19
CA GLU A 211 -4.06 -3.87 8.01
C GLU A 211 -5.03 -3.28 9.03
N VAL A 212 -6.31 -3.57 8.88
CA VAL A 212 -7.38 -2.93 9.68
C VAL A 212 -8.39 -3.94 10.21
N MET A 213 -9.10 -3.53 11.26
CA MET A 213 -10.34 -4.20 11.72
C MET A 213 -11.45 -3.18 11.83
N GLY A 214 -12.62 -3.53 11.30
CA GLY A 214 -13.83 -2.74 11.40
C GLY A 214 -14.39 -2.71 12.82
N ILE A 215 -15.06 -1.63 13.18
CA ILE A 215 -15.67 -1.47 14.52
C ILE A 215 -16.77 -2.50 14.81
N ASN A 216 -17.39 -3.04 13.76
CA ASN A 216 -18.45 -4.07 13.87
C ASN A 216 -17.90 -5.49 13.79
N CYS A 217 -16.62 -5.68 13.53
CA CYS A 217 -15.95 -6.97 13.63
C CYS A 217 -15.93 -7.47 15.08
N GLU A 218 -16.45 -8.66 15.34
CA GLU A 218 -16.51 -9.22 16.71
C GLU A 218 -15.11 -9.40 17.31
N LYS A 219 -14.13 -9.78 16.51
CA LYS A 219 -12.74 -9.87 16.97
C LYS A 219 -12.18 -8.51 17.40
N ALA A 220 -12.50 -7.44 16.70
CA ALA A 220 -12.08 -6.09 17.09
C ALA A 220 -12.67 -5.64 18.44
N LYS A 221 -13.91 -6.03 18.72
CA LYS A 221 -14.58 -5.72 20.00
C LYS A 221 -13.92 -6.44 21.18
N ASN A 222 -13.43 -7.66 20.96
CA ASN A 222 -12.88 -8.54 21.98
C ASN A 222 -11.34 -8.54 22.04
N ALA A 223 -10.65 -8.03 21.04
CA ALA A 223 -9.19 -7.96 21.03
C ALA A 223 -8.66 -6.93 22.04
N PRO A 224 -7.50 -7.21 22.67
CA PRO A 224 -6.87 -6.25 23.58
C PRO A 224 -6.39 -5.01 22.83
N ASP A 225 -6.26 -3.89 23.55
CA ASP A 225 -5.91 -2.60 22.92
C ASP A 225 -4.51 -2.58 22.29
N ASP A 226 -3.60 -3.42 22.74
CA ASP A 226 -2.24 -3.54 22.20
C ASP A 226 -2.17 -4.22 20.82
N TRP A 227 -3.30 -4.72 20.28
CA TRP A 227 -3.40 -5.14 18.90
C TRP A 227 -3.49 -3.97 17.93
N PHE A 228 -3.82 -2.79 18.44
CA PHE A 228 -4.09 -1.61 17.61
C PHE A 228 -3.11 -0.48 17.91
N PHE A 229 -2.90 0.38 16.93
CA PHE A 229 -2.25 1.65 17.23
C PHE A 229 -3.09 2.43 18.24
N VAL A 230 -2.44 2.87 19.32
CA VAL A 230 -3.06 3.68 20.37
C VAL A 230 -2.42 5.06 20.40
N ARG A 231 -3.24 6.09 20.41
CA ARG A 231 -2.82 7.47 20.55
C ARG A 231 -3.68 8.16 21.62
N HIS A 232 -3.04 8.82 22.59
CA HIS A 232 -3.75 9.47 23.71
C HIS A 232 -4.73 8.55 24.46
N GLY A 233 -4.35 7.29 24.66
CA GLY A 233 -5.15 6.29 25.34
C GLY A 233 -6.37 5.77 24.58
N ARG A 234 -6.44 5.99 23.27
CA ARG A 234 -7.53 5.51 22.41
C ARG A 234 -6.95 4.81 21.18
N ARG A 235 -7.64 3.75 20.73
CA ARG A 235 -7.32 3.11 19.46
C ARG A 235 -7.36 4.13 18.32
N VAL A 236 -6.38 4.09 17.45
CA VAL A 236 -6.38 4.92 16.23
C VAL A 236 -7.55 4.46 15.36
N PHE A 237 -8.40 5.42 15.03
CA PHE A 237 -9.65 5.20 14.32
C PHE A 237 -9.70 6.07 13.07
N ASP A 238 -9.96 5.44 11.93
CA ASP A 238 -10.23 6.13 10.66
C ASP A 238 -11.37 5.43 9.92
N ARG A 239 -12.40 6.19 9.58
CA ARG A 239 -13.54 5.74 8.76
C ARG A 239 -14.14 4.41 9.22
N SER A 240 -14.48 4.29 10.50
CA SER A 240 -15.07 3.09 11.13
C SER A 240 -14.13 1.87 11.18
N ARG A 241 -12.81 2.08 11.14
CA ARG A 241 -11.79 1.03 11.21
C ARG A 241 -10.70 1.37 12.20
N TYR A 242 -10.19 0.36 12.89
CA TYR A 242 -9.01 0.43 13.74
C TYR A 242 -7.79 -0.06 12.97
N GLN A 243 -6.67 0.65 13.12
CA GLN A 243 -5.40 0.26 12.51
C GLN A 243 -4.70 -0.79 13.38
N LEU A 244 -4.38 -1.94 12.80
CA LEU A 244 -3.62 -3.00 13.46
C LEU A 244 -2.15 -2.63 13.65
N ASP A 245 -1.57 -3.03 14.77
CA ASP A 245 -0.15 -2.83 15.08
C ASP A 245 0.67 -4.11 14.80
N PHE A 246 1.26 -4.19 13.62
CA PHE A 246 2.09 -5.32 13.21
C PHE A 246 3.41 -5.45 13.98
N ARG A 247 3.69 -4.60 14.97
CA ARG A 247 4.77 -4.81 15.93
C ARG A 247 4.38 -5.82 17.01
N ASN A 248 3.08 -6.06 17.19
CA ASN A 248 2.55 -7.07 18.11
C ASN A 248 2.58 -8.46 17.46
N PRO A 249 3.31 -9.45 18.02
CA PRO A 249 3.36 -10.80 17.48
C PRO A 249 2.00 -11.50 17.38
N ALA A 250 1.05 -11.18 18.27
CA ALA A 250 -0.29 -11.76 18.23
C ALA A 250 -1.08 -11.28 17.01
N VAL A 251 -0.87 -10.04 16.56
CA VAL A 251 -1.45 -9.52 15.32
C VAL A 251 -0.86 -10.27 14.11
N ILE A 252 0.46 -10.46 14.09
CA ILE A 252 1.12 -11.23 13.02
C ILE A 252 0.58 -12.66 12.98
N SER A 253 0.42 -13.31 14.15
CA SER A 253 -0.14 -14.67 14.23
C SER A 253 -1.56 -14.72 13.65
N HIS A 254 -2.43 -13.80 14.05
CA HIS A 254 -3.78 -13.71 13.52
C HIS A 254 -3.82 -13.54 12.00
N VAL A 255 -3.00 -12.65 11.46
CA VAL A 255 -2.94 -12.41 10.01
C VAL A 255 -2.43 -13.64 9.27
N ASN A 256 -1.42 -14.32 9.80
CA ASN A 256 -0.93 -15.58 9.22
C ASN A 256 -2.01 -16.68 9.24
N GLU A 257 -2.75 -16.83 10.34
CA GLU A 257 -3.88 -17.77 10.46
C GLU A 257 -4.96 -17.49 9.40
N VAL A 258 -5.27 -16.20 9.15
CA VAL A 258 -6.21 -15.81 8.10
C VAL A 258 -5.68 -16.20 6.72
N ILE A 259 -4.42 -15.86 6.42
CA ILE A 259 -3.81 -16.20 5.12
C ILE A 259 -3.77 -17.70 4.91
N ASP A 260 -3.31 -18.46 5.90
CA ASP A 260 -3.20 -19.91 5.83
C ASP A 260 -4.57 -20.56 5.59
N ARG A 261 -5.61 -20.09 6.25
CA ARG A 261 -6.98 -20.58 6.04
C ARG A 261 -7.47 -20.27 4.62
N VAL A 262 -7.36 -19.01 4.18
CA VAL A 262 -7.85 -18.59 2.86
C VAL A 262 -7.12 -19.30 1.71
N VAL A 263 -5.84 -19.60 1.89
CA VAL A 263 -5.04 -20.29 0.85
C VAL A 263 -5.30 -21.79 0.83
N ASN A 264 -5.58 -22.42 1.98
CA ASN A 264 -5.63 -23.89 2.10
C ASN A 264 -7.06 -24.46 2.19
N GLU A 265 -8.08 -23.67 2.45
CA GLU A 265 -9.48 -24.06 2.52
C GLU A 265 -10.29 -23.57 1.29
#